data_1a94ebd9dbfdb289c9e1e6ed5030f10b
#
_entry.id   1a94ebd9dbfdb289c9e1e6ed5030f10b
#
_cell.length_a   1.000
_cell.length_b   1.000
_cell.length_c   1.000
_cell.angle_alpha   90.00
_cell.angle_beta   90.00
_cell.angle_gamma   90.00
#
_symmetry.space_group_name_H-M   'P 1'
#
loop_
_entity.id
_entity.type
_entity.pdbx_description
1 polymer ?
#
loop_
_entity_poly.entity_id
_entity_poly.type
_entity_poly.pdbx_seq_one_letter_code
_entity_poly.pdbx_strand_id
1 'polypeptide(L)'
;MTESTKVKVLDKVVVRFSGDSGDGMQLAGNIFSAISAAIGNEISTFPDYPAEIRAPQGTLSGVSGFQVHIGKGVYTPGDKADVLVAMNPAALKTQIQFLKKGGVVIIDTDSFKEADLQKALYQTDDAIAELGIDPAQVMSVAITTLTKESLADSGLDVKSIVRCKNIFALGLVCWLFDRPVSQAGNMLSHKFAKKPTIAEANVKVLNDGYNYGNNIHASVSTYRVETASVRKGIYTDLNGNTATAWGLIAAAEKAGLPLFLGSYPITPATDVLHELAKRKDLGVKAVQMEDEIAGACSAIGAAFAGNLAATSTSGPGLALKSEAIGLAVMAELPLVVIDVQRGGPSTGLPTKTEQTDLLQALYGRNGESPLVVVAASTPANCYDMAFNAAKIALEHMTPVVLLTDAFIANGSTAWRIPEEDEYPEIHPNYVKPEMLEAGWKPYMRNPETNVRYWAVPGMEGFMHRLGGLEKDAKTSAISTDPTNHALMVAARQAKVDKVADFIPQLEVLGDPDADLLVVGWGGTYGHLYSAVTDMCKEGKKVAMIHFNYINPLPSNAEEIIRRYKNVVVCELNNGQFASYLAGKIAGVEFLRYNKVEGQPFSSAELVEHFTQLIEK
;
A
#
# COMPACT_ATOMS: atom_id res chain seq x y z
N MET A 1 -0.05 43.75 -26.64
CA MET A 1 -1.25 43.11 -26.04
C MET A 1 -0.82 41.77 -25.53
N THR A 2 -0.68 41.62 -24.22
CA THR A 2 -0.36 40.33 -23.59
C THR A 2 -1.60 39.45 -23.68
N GLU A 3 -1.58 38.44 -24.58
CA GLU A 3 -2.58 37.37 -24.51
C GLU A 3 -2.50 36.74 -23.13
N SER A 4 -3.57 36.89 -22.36
CA SER A 4 -3.68 36.24 -21.06
C SER A 4 -3.68 34.74 -21.30
N THR A 5 -2.71 34.02 -20.77
CA THR A 5 -2.66 32.56 -20.73
C THR A 5 -4.03 32.06 -20.23
N LYS A 6 -4.75 31.29 -21.05
CA LYS A 6 -6.05 30.73 -20.64
C LYS A 6 -5.81 29.70 -19.56
N VAL A 7 -6.16 30.03 -18.32
CA VAL A 7 -6.16 29.06 -17.21
C VAL A 7 -7.39 28.18 -17.34
N LYS A 8 -7.20 26.87 -17.48
CA LYS A 8 -8.30 25.87 -17.45
C LYS A 8 -8.41 25.35 -16.01
N VAL A 9 -9.61 25.42 -15.44
CA VAL A 9 -9.90 24.83 -14.14
C VAL A 9 -10.28 23.36 -14.33
N LEU A 10 -9.66 22.48 -13.55
CA LEU A 10 -9.88 21.03 -13.57
C LEU A 10 -10.24 20.56 -12.15
N ASP A 11 -11.20 19.63 -12.06
CA ASP A 11 -11.52 18.96 -10.81
C ASP A 11 -10.38 18.03 -10.35
N LYS A 12 -9.78 17.35 -11.30
CA LYS A 12 -8.69 16.39 -11.06
C LYS A 12 -7.80 16.22 -12.30
N VAL A 13 -6.55 15.83 -12.07
CA VAL A 13 -5.55 15.60 -13.12
C VAL A 13 -4.59 14.48 -12.73
N VAL A 14 -4.12 13.74 -13.72
CA VAL A 14 -3.12 12.68 -13.58
C VAL A 14 -1.84 13.10 -14.31
N VAL A 15 -0.72 13.09 -13.59
CA VAL A 15 0.62 13.34 -14.12
C VAL A 15 1.47 12.08 -13.97
N ARG A 16 2.14 11.67 -15.04
CA ARG A 16 3.07 10.53 -15.02
C ARG A 16 4.47 10.99 -15.36
N PHE A 17 5.39 10.80 -14.42
CA PHE A 17 6.83 11.04 -14.59
C PHE A 17 7.49 9.73 -14.98
N SER A 18 8.37 9.74 -16.00
CA SER A 18 9.04 8.52 -16.47
C SER A 18 10.44 8.78 -16.99
N GLY A 19 11.37 7.88 -16.67
CA GLY A 19 12.78 7.91 -17.06
C GLY A 19 13.47 6.63 -16.63
N ASP A 20 14.81 6.60 -16.72
CA ASP A 20 15.57 5.46 -16.23
C ASP A 20 15.54 5.36 -14.70
N SER A 21 15.70 4.13 -14.21
CA SER A 21 15.95 3.91 -12.78
C SER A 21 17.21 4.67 -12.35
N GLY A 22 17.06 5.65 -11.46
CA GLY A 22 18.13 6.54 -11.03
C GLY A 22 18.09 7.95 -11.63
N ASP A 23 17.25 8.22 -12.62
CA ASP A 23 17.01 9.58 -13.14
C ASP A 23 16.25 10.48 -12.14
N GLY A 24 15.78 9.90 -11.03
CA GLY A 24 15.11 10.66 -9.95
C GLY A 24 13.63 10.98 -10.23
N MET A 25 12.97 10.24 -11.10
CA MET A 25 11.54 10.43 -11.39
C MET A 25 10.67 10.18 -10.18
N GLN A 26 11.03 9.20 -9.34
CA GLN A 26 10.38 8.96 -8.05
C GLN A 26 10.46 10.18 -7.13
N LEU A 27 11.61 10.86 -7.10
CA LEU A 27 11.78 12.08 -6.30
C LEU A 27 10.90 13.23 -6.81
N ALA A 28 10.88 13.45 -8.13
CA ALA A 28 10.07 14.51 -8.73
C ALA A 28 8.58 14.27 -8.47
N GLY A 29 8.10 13.03 -8.67
CA GLY A 29 6.72 12.64 -8.40
C GLY A 29 6.33 12.79 -6.93
N ASN A 30 7.17 12.35 -6.00
CA ASN A 30 6.93 12.49 -4.55
C ASN A 30 6.87 13.97 -4.12
N ILE A 31 7.74 14.84 -4.64
CA ILE A 31 7.67 16.27 -4.33
C ILE A 31 6.39 16.87 -4.91
N PHE A 32 6.04 16.54 -6.16
CA PHE A 32 4.81 17.03 -6.80
C PHE A 32 3.55 16.60 -6.04
N SER A 33 3.50 15.34 -5.59
CA SER A 33 2.44 14.80 -4.73
C SER A 33 2.33 15.60 -3.43
N ALA A 34 3.45 15.73 -2.70
CA ALA A 34 3.46 16.37 -1.39
C ALA A 34 3.10 17.86 -1.43
N ILE A 35 3.57 18.64 -2.42
CA ILE A 35 3.15 20.05 -2.57
C ILE A 35 1.68 20.16 -2.97
N SER A 36 1.14 19.21 -3.73
CA SER A 36 -0.27 19.18 -4.10
C SER A 36 -1.16 18.87 -2.89
N ALA A 37 -0.74 17.93 -2.04
CA ALA A 37 -1.41 17.66 -0.75
C ALA A 37 -1.35 18.89 0.18
N ALA A 38 -0.21 19.56 0.27
CA ALA A 38 -0.01 20.73 1.13
C ALA A 38 -0.91 21.92 0.77
N ILE A 39 -1.35 22.04 -0.48
CA ILE A 39 -2.30 23.08 -0.91
C ILE A 39 -3.76 22.62 -0.88
N GLY A 40 -4.03 21.41 -0.35
CA GLY A 40 -5.39 20.90 -0.10
C GLY A 40 -5.99 20.05 -1.21
N ASN A 41 -5.20 19.49 -2.11
CA ASN A 41 -5.69 18.45 -3.01
C ASN A 41 -5.70 17.09 -2.30
N GLU A 42 -6.69 16.26 -2.61
CA GLU A 42 -6.55 14.82 -2.42
C GLU A 42 -5.53 14.29 -3.42
N ILE A 43 -4.79 13.29 -3.01
CA ILE A 43 -3.75 12.69 -3.82
C ILE A 43 -3.85 11.16 -3.78
N SER A 44 -3.44 10.53 -4.88
CA SER A 44 -3.15 9.10 -4.93
C SER A 44 -1.98 8.87 -5.87
N THR A 45 -1.00 8.09 -5.43
CA THR A 45 0.22 7.86 -6.20
C THR A 45 0.41 6.39 -6.55
N PHE A 46 1.12 6.15 -7.64
CA PHE A 46 1.56 4.82 -8.06
C PHE A 46 3.01 4.87 -8.53
N PRO A 47 3.96 4.50 -7.65
CA PRO A 47 5.35 4.28 -8.06
C PRO A 47 5.44 2.98 -8.86
N ASP A 48 5.87 3.09 -10.12
CA ASP A 48 6.07 1.97 -11.02
C ASP A 48 7.57 1.72 -11.16
N TYR A 49 8.06 0.71 -10.45
CA TYR A 49 9.46 0.34 -10.46
C TYR A 49 9.80 -0.54 -11.66
N PRO A 50 11.04 -0.47 -12.19
CA PRO A 50 11.46 -1.26 -13.32
C PRO A 50 11.36 -2.76 -13.00
N ALA A 51 11.10 -3.56 -14.03
CA ALA A 51 11.08 -5.01 -13.91
C ALA A 51 12.46 -5.57 -13.54
N GLU A 52 13.53 -4.91 -13.97
CA GLU A 52 14.91 -5.29 -13.72
C GLU A 52 15.66 -4.15 -13.01
N ILE A 53 16.08 -4.40 -11.76
CA ILE A 53 16.68 -3.38 -10.87
C ILE A 53 18.03 -2.85 -11.42
N ARG A 54 18.72 -3.60 -12.29
CA ARG A 54 20.04 -3.27 -12.85
C ARG A 54 20.05 -3.26 -14.37
N ALA A 55 18.92 -2.98 -15.01
CA ALA A 55 18.88 -2.86 -16.46
C ALA A 55 19.81 -1.73 -16.95
N PRO A 56 20.44 -1.91 -18.12
CA PRO A 56 21.22 -0.84 -18.72
C PRO A 56 20.37 0.41 -19.00
N GLN A 57 20.96 1.58 -18.81
CA GLN A 57 20.27 2.86 -19.05
C GLN A 57 19.83 3.00 -20.51
N GLY A 58 18.62 3.54 -20.72
CA GLY A 58 18.02 3.73 -22.03
C GLY A 58 17.38 2.48 -22.63
N THR A 59 17.30 1.37 -21.88
CA THR A 59 16.58 0.16 -22.31
C THR A 59 15.16 0.10 -21.76
N LEU A 60 14.26 -0.61 -22.46
CA LEU A 60 12.85 -0.70 -22.08
C LEU A 60 12.63 -1.31 -20.67
N SER A 61 13.46 -2.29 -20.29
CA SER A 61 13.37 -2.98 -19.00
C SER A 61 13.82 -2.11 -17.81
N GLY A 62 14.59 -1.04 -18.05
CA GLY A 62 15.11 -0.12 -17.03
C GLY A 62 14.22 1.08 -16.72
N VAL A 63 13.09 1.21 -17.39
CA VAL A 63 12.18 2.34 -17.22
C VAL A 63 11.49 2.30 -15.88
N SER A 64 11.56 3.42 -15.16
CA SER A 64 10.84 3.71 -13.93
C SER A 64 9.76 4.76 -14.20
N GLY A 65 8.60 4.59 -13.59
CA GLY A 65 7.49 5.55 -13.65
C GLY A 65 7.02 5.98 -12.27
N PHE A 66 6.39 7.14 -12.20
CA PHE A 66 5.69 7.60 -11.02
C PHE A 66 4.44 8.36 -11.44
N GLN A 67 3.27 7.82 -11.12
CA GLN A 67 2.00 8.43 -11.45
C GLN A 67 1.42 9.13 -10.23
N VAL A 68 0.92 10.35 -10.43
CA VAL A 68 0.30 11.17 -9.39
C VAL A 68 -1.06 11.64 -9.89
N HIS A 69 -2.11 11.28 -9.20
CA HIS A 69 -3.46 11.78 -9.39
C HIS A 69 -3.76 12.78 -8.27
N ILE A 70 -4.15 13.99 -8.63
CA ILE A 70 -4.43 15.08 -7.70
C ILE A 70 -5.78 15.71 -8.02
N GLY A 71 -6.46 16.23 -7.01
CA GLY A 71 -7.70 16.96 -7.20
C GLY A 71 -8.75 16.71 -6.13
N LYS A 72 -9.99 16.56 -6.56
CA LYS A 72 -11.16 16.32 -5.72
C LYS A 72 -11.78 14.95 -6.04
N GLY A 73 -12.05 14.15 -5.02
CA GLY A 73 -12.59 12.79 -5.19
C GLY A 73 -11.57 11.83 -5.81
N VAL A 74 -10.34 11.84 -5.28
CA VAL A 74 -9.22 11.03 -5.77
C VAL A 74 -9.08 9.77 -4.91
N TYR A 75 -9.43 8.62 -5.46
CA TYR A 75 -9.38 7.32 -4.77
C TYR A 75 -8.39 6.34 -5.42
N THR A 76 -7.90 6.66 -6.63
CA THR A 76 -6.97 5.84 -7.41
C THR A 76 -5.90 6.70 -8.05
N PRO A 77 -4.77 6.13 -8.49
CA PRO A 77 -3.76 6.87 -9.24
C PRO A 77 -4.24 7.36 -10.62
N GLY A 78 -5.47 6.98 -11.02
CA GLY A 78 -6.03 7.24 -12.33
C GLY A 78 -5.60 6.21 -13.38
N ASP A 79 -6.47 5.92 -14.33
CA ASP A 79 -6.21 4.89 -15.37
C ASP A 79 -5.20 5.39 -16.41
N LYS A 80 -5.34 6.67 -16.83
CA LYS A 80 -4.47 7.30 -17.82
C LYS A 80 -4.10 8.71 -17.42
N ALA A 81 -2.88 9.11 -17.78
CA ALA A 81 -2.31 10.41 -17.48
C ALA A 81 -2.82 11.50 -18.45
N ASP A 82 -3.04 12.69 -17.93
CA ASP A 82 -3.26 13.91 -18.70
C ASP A 82 -1.94 14.49 -19.21
N VAL A 83 -0.85 14.27 -18.45
CA VAL A 83 0.51 14.70 -18.78
C VAL A 83 1.49 13.55 -18.56
N LEU A 84 2.29 13.24 -19.58
CA LEU A 84 3.43 12.32 -19.51
C LEU A 84 4.74 13.10 -19.64
N VAL A 85 5.59 13.01 -18.64
CA VAL A 85 6.99 13.47 -18.67
C VAL A 85 7.88 12.28 -19.01
N ALA A 86 8.48 12.27 -20.20
CA ALA A 86 9.34 11.19 -20.67
C ALA A 86 10.79 11.69 -20.87
N MET A 87 11.69 11.30 -19.98
CA MET A 87 13.06 11.81 -19.95
C MET A 87 13.99 11.15 -21.00
N ASN A 88 13.52 10.09 -21.68
CA ASN A 88 14.28 9.40 -22.73
C ASN A 88 13.32 8.60 -23.65
N PRO A 89 13.80 8.09 -24.80
CA PRO A 89 12.99 7.34 -25.76
C PRO A 89 12.37 6.05 -25.18
N ALA A 90 13.10 5.33 -24.32
CA ALA A 90 12.59 4.11 -23.71
C ALA A 90 11.39 4.41 -22.79
N ALA A 91 11.47 5.49 -22.00
CA ALA A 91 10.38 5.98 -21.19
C ALA A 91 9.16 6.37 -22.02
N LEU A 92 9.36 7.10 -23.12
CA LEU A 92 8.26 7.45 -24.02
C LEU A 92 7.59 6.20 -24.60
N LYS A 93 8.37 5.27 -25.16
CA LYS A 93 7.85 4.06 -25.81
C LYS A 93 7.05 3.16 -24.88
N THR A 94 7.52 2.99 -23.66
CA THR A 94 6.87 2.10 -22.68
C THR A 94 5.65 2.75 -22.01
N GLN A 95 5.64 4.09 -21.87
CA GLN A 95 4.64 4.77 -21.05
C GLN A 95 3.55 5.50 -21.85
N ILE A 96 3.72 5.65 -23.16
CA ILE A 96 2.72 6.34 -24.00
C ILE A 96 1.32 5.68 -23.97
N GLN A 97 1.25 4.38 -23.75
CA GLN A 97 0.00 3.64 -23.61
C GLN A 97 -0.86 4.11 -22.43
N PHE A 98 -0.24 4.73 -21.43
CA PHE A 98 -0.91 5.28 -20.25
C PHE A 98 -1.29 6.76 -20.43
N LEU A 99 -1.07 7.36 -21.58
CA LEU A 99 -1.50 8.73 -21.87
C LEU A 99 -2.94 8.74 -22.38
N LYS A 100 -3.73 9.72 -21.95
CA LYS A 100 -5.05 10.01 -22.51
C LYS A 100 -4.92 10.50 -23.95
N LYS A 101 -5.92 10.23 -24.77
CA LYS A 101 -6.02 10.83 -26.11
C LYS A 101 -6.08 12.36 -25.96
N GLY A 102 -5.17 13.06 -26.62
CA GLY A 102 -5.04 14.52 -26.51
C GLY A 102 -4.29 15.00 -25.26
N GLY A 103 -3.68 14.10 -24.48
CA GLY A 103 -2.82 14.45 -23.35
C GLY A 103 -1.50 15.08 -23.78
N VAL A 104 -0.83 15.76 -22.87
CA VAL A 104 0.44 16.46 -23.12
C VAL A 104 1.61 15.53 -22.89
N VAL A 105 2.59 15.56 -23.77
CA VAL A 105 3.87 14.85 -23.63
C VAL A 105 4.99 15.87 -23.47
N ILE A 106 5.77 15.77 -22.40
CA ILE A 106 6.99 16.58 -22.16
C ILE A 106 8.20 15.68 -22.38
N ILE A 107 9.12 16.05 -23.29
CA ILE A 107 10.33 15.27 -23.58
C ILE A 107 11.61 16.07 -23.34
N ASP A 108 12.67 15.40 -22.88
CA ASP A 108 14.04 15.93 -22.87
C ASP A 108 14.71 15.65 -24.23
N THR A 109 14.69 16.63 -25.14
CA THR A 109 15.23 16.47 -26.50
C THR A 109 16.70 16.08 -26.56
N ASP A 110 17.48 16.41 -25.53
CA ASP A 110 18.91 16.03 -25.45
C ASP A 110 19.13 14.52 -25.36
N SER A 111 18.12 13.77 -24.94
CA SER A 111 18.13 12.31 -24.76
C SER A 111 17.54 11.54 -25.94
N PHE A 112 17.09 12.21 -27.02
CA PHE A 112 16.47 11.58 -28.20
C PHE A 112 17.44 11.54 -29.40
N LYS A 113 18.66 11.09 -29.16
CA LYS A 113 19.68 10.89 -30.19
C LYS A 113 19.56 9.52 -30.82
N GLU A 114 20.09 9.35 -32.02
CA GLU A 114 20.06 8.09 -32.78
C GLU A 114 20.46 6.87 -31.92
N ALA A 115 21.55 6.98 -31.17
CA ALA A 115 22.01 5.88 -30.31
C ALA A 115 21.03 5.54 -29.18
N ASP A 116 20.28 6.51 -28.66
CA ASP A 116 19.29 6.30 -27.59
C ASP A 116 17.99 5.73 -28.17
N LEU A 117 17.59 6.15 -29.37
CA LEU A 117 16.47 5.58 -30.13
C LEU A 117 16.72 4.12 -30.47
N GLN A 118 17.93 3.77 -30.93
CA GLN A 118 18.33 2.39 -31.22
C GLN A 118 18.29 1.51 -29.95
N LYS A 119 18.79 1.97 -28.80
CA LYS A 119 18.69 1.25 -27.52
C LYS A 119 17.24 1.01 -27.10
N ALA A 120 16.36 1.96 -27.36
CA ALA A 120 14.92 1.85 -27.10
C ALA A 120 14.16 1.11 -28.21
N LEU A 121 14.87 0.49 -29.16
CA LEU A 121 14.32 -0.33 -30.24
C LEU A 121 13.34 0.44 -31.18
N TYR A 122 13.59 1.74 -31.40
CA TYR A 122 12.90 2.47 -32.47
C TYR A 122 13.44 2.06 -33.84
N GLN A 123 12.56 2.07 -34.82
CA GLN A 123 12.87 1.73 -36.20
C GLN A 123 13.21 2.95 -37.07
N THR A 124 12.82 4.14 -36.58
CA THR A 124 13.04 5.43 -37.24
C THR A 124 13.78 6.40 -36.34
N ASP A 125 14.22 7.52 -36.88
CA ASP A 125 14.82 8.64 -36.13
C ASP A 125 13.78 9.62 -35.55
N ASP A 126 12.51 9.44 -35.89
CA ASP A 126 11.38 10.22 -35.38
C ASP A 126 10.49 9.37 -34.45
N ALA A 127 10.79 9.41 -33.15
CA ALA A 127 10.03 8.69 -32.14
C ALA A 127 8.55 9.14 -32.05
N ILE A 128 8.28 10.41 -32.35
CA ILE A 128 6.93 10.99 -32.26
C ILE A 128 6.06 10.44 -33.38
N ALA A 129 6.59 10.47 -34.61
CA ALA A 129 5.90 9.91 -35.78
C ALA A 129 5.73 8.39 -35.67
N GLU A 130 6.77 7.64 -35.22
CA GLU A 130 6.69 6.17 -35.06
C GLU A 130 5.58 5.75 -34.08
N LEU A 131 5.38 6.53 -32.99
CA LEU A 131 4.34 6.26 -32.00
C LEU A 131 2.97 6.88 -32.34
N GLY A 132 2.85 7.57 -33.49
CA GLY A 132 1.60 8.20 -33.92
C GLY A 132 1.12 9.33 -32.98
N ILE A 133 2.05 10.03 -32.33
CA ILE A 133 1.74 11.13 -31.41
C ILE A 133 1.57 12.41 -32.23
N ASP A 134 0.50 13.17 -31.96
CA ASP A 134 0.33 14.49 -32.59
C ASP A 134 1.43 15.45 -32.09
N PRO A 135 2.26 16.02 -32.97
CA PRO A 135 3.29 16.97 -32.57
C PRO A 135 2.77 18.16 -31.77
N ALA A 136 1.50 18.56 -31.94
CA ALA A 136 0.89 19.63 -31.14
C ALA A 136 0.71 19.29 -29.66
N GLN A 137 0.78 18.01 -29.29
CA GLN A 137 0.72 17.54 -27.90
C GLN A 137 2.11 17.48 -27.25
N VAL A 138 3.19 17.65 -28.03
CA VAL A 138 4.56 17.43 -27.55
C VAL A 138 5.22 18.77 -27.19
N MET A 139 5.60 18.89 -25.92
CA MET A 139 6.45 19.96 -25.42
C MET A 139 7.90 19.47 -25.46
N SER A 140 8.64 19.88 -26.47
CA SER A 140 10.03 19.55 -26.70
C SER A 140 10.93 20.55 -25.96
N VAL A 141 11.71 20.07 -24.96
CA VAL A 141 12.56 20.91 -24.13
C VAL A 141 13.95 20.28 -24.03
N ALA A 142 15.01 21.07 -24.22
CA ALA A 142 16.40 20.63 -24.03
C ALA A 142 16.77 20.63 -22.53
N ILE A 143 16.07 19.79 -21.73
CA ILE A 143 16.13 19.81 -20.26
C ILE A 143 17.55 19.60 -19.75
N THR A 144 18.29 18.67 -20.32
CA THR A 144 19.67 18.36 -19.89
C THR A 144 20.61 19.52 -20.19
N THR A 145 20.52 20.16 -21.37
CA THR A 145 21.31 21.34 -21.74
C THR A 145 20.97 22.53 -20.82
N LEU A 146 19.71 22.86 -20.65
CA LEU A 146 19.28 23.96 -19.79
C LEU A 146 19.69 23.74 -18.31
N THR A 147 19.66 22.51 -17.84
CA THR A 147 20.17 22.16 -16.50
C THR A 147 21.69 22.41 -16.38
N LYS A 148 22.46 22.06 -17.40
CA LYS A 148 23.92 22.32 -17.41
C LYS A 148 24.21 23.82 -17.45
N GLU A 149 23.52 24.58 -18.26
CA GLU A 149 23.65 26.04 -18.34
C GLU A 149 23.27 26.70 -17.01
N SER A 150 22.16 26.28 -16.39
CA SER A 150 21.75 26.74 -15.08
C SER A 150 22.84 26.56 -14.01
N LEU A 151 23.55 25.46 -14.03
CA LEU A 151 24.53 25.08 -13.02
C LEU A 151 25.99 25.26 -13.45
N ALA A 152 26.26 26.00 -14.53
CA ALA A 152 27.62 26.19 -15.06
C ALA A 152 28.60 26.72 -14.00
N ASP A 153 28.16 27.64 -13.14
CA ASP A 153 28.97 28.29 -12.11
C ASP A 153 28.82 27.66 -10.71
N SER A 154 28.16 26.47 -10.61
CA SER A 154 27.87 25.83 -9.32
C SER A 154 29.07 25.18 -8.64
N GLY A 155 30.17 24.96 -9.37
CA GLY A 155 31.31 24.19 -8.90
C GLY A 155 31.08 22.68 -8.77
N LEU A 156 29.92 22.17 -9.20
CA LEU A 156 29.59 20.74 -9.20
C LEU A 156 30.21 20.03 -10.42
N ASP A 157 30.52 18.75 -10.24
CA ASP A 157 30.93 17.90 -11.36
C ASP A 157 29.75 17.63 -12.33
N VAL A 158 30.06 17.33 -13.59
CA VAL A 158 29.07 17.14 -14.67
C VAL A 158 28.03 16.08 -14.31
N LYS A 159 28.43 14.99 -13.62
CA LYS A 159 27.52 13.90 -13.23
C LYS A 159 26.52 14.38 -12.17
N SER A 160 26.96 15.18 -11.22
CA SER A 160 26.09 15.79 -10.20
C SER A 160 25.12 16.79 -10.83
N ILE A 161 25.57 17.60 -11.79
CA ILE A 161 24.75 18.54 -12.55
C ILE A 161 23.64 17.79 -13.29
N VAL A 162 23.98 16.78 -14.08
CA VAL A 162 23.01 16.02 -14.88
C VAL A 162 21.96 15.31 -14.01
N ARG A 163 22.30 14.94 -12.79
CA ARG A 163 21.34 14.38 -11.83
C ARG A 163 20.25 15.35 -11.38
N CYS A 164 20.43 16.65 -11.61
CA CYS A 164 19.40 17.64 -11.27
C CYS A 164 18.35 17.83 -12.39
N LYS A 165 18.50 17.21 -13.57
CA LYS A 165 17.58 17.39 -14.72
C LYS A 165 16.12 17.07 -14.42
N ASN A 166 15.86 16.07 -13.56
CA ASN A 166 14.52 15.73 -13.11
C ASN A 166 13.83 16.85 -12.33
N ILE A 167 14.61 17.68 -11.64
CA ILE A 167 14.08 18.82 -10.88
C ILE A 167 13.75 19.99 -11.81
N PHE A 168 14.45 20.14 -12.95
CA PHE A 168 14.03 21.05 -14.01
C PHE A 168 12.64 20.64 -14.58
N ALA A 169 12.47 19.37 -14.89
CA ALA A 169 11.19 18.82 -15.34
C ALA A 169 10.08 19.04 -14.29
N LEU A 170 10.39 18.85 -13.01
CA LEU A 170 9.45 19.17 -11.91
C LEU A 170 9.07 20.64 -11.90
N GLY A 171 10.02 21.55 -12.08
CA GLY A 171 9.77 23.00 -12.17
C GLY A 171 8.79 23.33 -13.31
N LEU A 172 8.97 22.73 -14.46
CA LEU A 172 8.09 22.90 -15.62
C LEU A 172 6.68 22.38 -15.35
N VAL A 173 6.55 21.21 -14.70
CA VAL A 173 5.24 20.66 -14.28
C VAL A 173 4.58 21.55 -13.22
N CYS A 174 5.36 22.09 -12.26
CA CYS A 174 4.85 23.05 -11.28
C CYS A 174 4.27 24.30 -11.97
N TRP A 175 4.94 24.82 -12.98
CA TRP A 175 4.41 25.92 -13.79
C TRP A 175 3.10 25.54 -14.50
N LEU A 176 3.06 24.37 -15.15
CA LEU A 176 1.91 23.90 -15.91
C LEU A 176 0.63 23.81 -15.04
N PHE A 177 0.79 23.45 -13.77
CA PHE A 177 -0.31 23.25 -12.81
C PHE A 177 -0.39 24.33 -11.71
N ASP A 178 0.28 25.47 -11.89
CA ASP A 178 0.27 26.59 -10.93
C ASP A 178 0.61 26.13 -9.49
N ARG A 179 1.70 25.35 -9.34
CA ARG A 179 2.15 24.86 -8.04
C ARG A 179 3.23 25.74 -7.41
N PRO A 180 3.18 25.97 -6.09
CA PRO A 180 4.13 26.86 -5.41
C PRO A 180 5.53 26.23 -5.34
N VAL A 181 6.46 26.70 -6.19
CA VAL A 181 7.85 26.21 -6.21
C VAL A 181 8.60 26.47 -4.90
N SER A 182 8.17 27.44 -4.09
CA SER A 182 8.78 27.71 -2.78
C SER A 182 8.66 26.52 -1.83
N GLN A 183 7.52 25.83 -1.80
CA GLN A 183 7.33 24.63 -0.99
C GLN A 183 8.20 23.48 -1.49
N ALA A 184 8.25 23.26 -2.80
CA ALA A 184 9.13 22.26 -3.41
C ALA A 184 10.61 22.56 -3.10
N GLY A 185 11.02 23.83 -3.18
CA GLY A 185 12.36 24.27 -2.80
C GLY A 185 12.72 24.00 -1.33
N ASN A 186 11.79 24.25 -0.42
CA ASN A 186 11.96 23.92 1.00
C ASN A 186 12.13 22.41 1.24
N MET A 187 11.35 21.58 0.56
CA MET A 187 11.48 20.11 0.65
C MET A 187 12.84 19.63 0.13
N LEU A 188 13.32 20.18 -1.00
CA LEU A 188 14.65 19.89 -1.55
C LEU A 188 15.76 20.30 -0.59
N SER A 189 15.66 21.51 -0.02
CA SER A 189 16.63 22.01 0.96
C SER A 189 16.71 21.12 2.19
N HIS A 190 15.57 20.68 2.72
CA HIS A 190 15.52 19.78 3.85
C HIS A 190 16.08 18.39 3.50
N LYS A 191 15.67 17.82 2.37
CA LYS A 191 16.14 16.51 1.91
C LYS A 191 17.65 16.45 1.72
N PHE A 192 18.22 17.50 1.19
CA PHE A 192 19.66 17.62 0.92
C PHE A 192 20.42 18.44 1.96
N ALA A 193 19.87 18.65 3.16
CA ALA A 193 20.47 19.48 4.21
C ALA A 193 21.92 19.11 4.56
N LYS A 194 22.29 17.82 4.45
CA LYS A 194 23.66 17.33 4.64
C LYS A 194 24.63 17.63 3.46
N LYS A 195 24.11 18.19 2.36
CA LYS A 195 24.86 18.52 1.13
C LYS A 195 24.37 19.86 0.59
N PRO A 196 24.70 20.99 1.23
CA PRO A 196 24.14 22.31 0.90
C PRO A 196 24.26 22.71 -0.57
N THR A 197 25.42 22.49 -1.20
CA THR A 197 25.63 22.80 -2.62
C THR A 197 24.67 22.02 -3.54
N ILE A 198 24.35 20.77 -3.21
CA ILE A 198 23.36 19.99 -3.95
C ILE A 198 21.96 20.51 -3.71
N ALA A 199 21.64 20.95 -2.48
CA ALA A 199 20.35 21.55 -2.16
C ALA A 199 20.14 22.84 -2.96
N GLU A 200 21.11 23.77 -2.94
CA GLU A 200 21.09 25.02 -3.69
C GLU A 200 20.97 24.79 -5.19
N ALA A 201 21.74 23.84 -5.75
CA ALA A 201 21.68 23.48 -7.15
C ALA A 201 20.27 22.99 -7.56
N ASN A 202 19.66 22.11 -6.78
CA ASN A 202 18.31 21.61 -7.06
C ASN A 202 17.25 22.72 -6.96
N VAL A 203 17.34 23.61 -5.96
CA VAL A 203 16.41 24.75 -5.81
C VAL A 203 16.54 25.72 -6.99
N LYS A 204 17.79 26.00 -7.44
CA LYS A 204 18.02 26.84 -8.61
C LYS A 204 17.40 26.24 -9.87
N VAL A 205 17.68 24.98 -10.15
CA VAL A 205 17.17 24.25 -11.33
C VAL A 205 15.64 24.15 -11.32
N LEU A 206 15.03 23.95 -10.14
CA LEU A 206 13.57 23.98 -9.98
C LEU A 206 12.97 25.32 -10.45
N ASN A 207 13.55 26.44 -9.98
CA ASN A 207 13.08 27.77 -10.35
C ASN A 207 13.31 28.05 -11.84
N ASP A 208 14.44 27.62 -12.40
CA ASP A 208 14.76 27.82 -13.81
C ASP A 208 13.79 27.02 -14.70
N GLY A 209 13.41 25.79 -14.32
CA GLY A 209 12.38 25.02 -15.01
C GLY A 209 10.99 25.69 -14.97
N TYR A 210 10.61 26.25 -13.83
CA TYR A 210 9.37 27.01 -13.69
C TYR A 210 9.37 28.28 -14.55
N ASN A 211 10.48 29.06 -14.49
CA ASN A 211 10.64 30.29 -15.25
C ASN A 211 10.72 30.03 -16.76
N TYR A 212 11.30 28.90 -17.18
CA TYR A 212 11.30 28.48 -18.58
C TYR A 212 9.87 28.34 -19.11
N GLY A 213 8.99 27.67 -18.35
CA GLY A 213 7.56 27.56 -18.69
C GLY A 213 6.90 28.94 -18.88
N ASN A 214 7.18 29.91 -17.99
CA ASN A 214 6.67 31.28 -18.13
C ASN A 214 7.17 31.99 -19.39
N ASN A 215 8.43 31.76 -19.79
CA ASN A 215 9.09 32.51 -20.87
C ASN A 215 8.74 31.98 -22.26
N ILE A 216 8.52 30.66 -22.42
CA ILE A 216 8.23 30.10 -23.75
C ILE A 216 6.83 30.46 -24.24
N HIS A 217 5.96 31.07 -23.42
CA HIS A 217 4.57 31.40 -23.75
C HIS A 217 3.92 30.32 -24.63
N ALA A 218 4.19 29.07 -24.27
CA ALA A 218 3.74 27.95 -25.06
C ALA A 218 2.23 28.07 -25.27
N SER A 219 1.77 27.75 -26.44
CA SER A 219 0.36 27.64 -26.82
C SER A 219 -0.45 26.67 -25.92
N VAL A 220 0.18 26.14 -24.91
CA VAL A 220 -0.36 25.25 -23.87
C VAL A 220 -1.03 26.10 -22.80
N SER A 221 -2.32 25.85 -22.55
CA SER A 221 -3.04 26.42 -21.41
C SER A 221 -2.40 25.94 -20.11
N THR A 222 -2.25 26.82 -19.12
CA THR A 222 -1.95 26.39 -17.74
C THR A 222 -3.23 25.88 -17.09
N TYR A 223 -3.07 25.01 -16.11
CA TYR A 223 -4.19 24.37 -15.42
C TYR A 223 -4.22 24.77 -13.95
N ARG A 224 -5.41 25.00 -13.43
CA ARG A 224 -5.65 25.10 -12.00
C ARG A 224 -6.46 23.90 -11.55
N VAL A 225 -5.96 23.16 -10.58
CA VAL A 225 -6.68 22.01 -10.01
C VAL A 225 -7.37 22.47 -8.72
N GLU A 226 -8.67 22.24 -8.62
CA GLU A 226 -9.46 22.62 -7.46
C GLU A 226 -9.04 21.85 -6.21
N THR A 227 -9.14 22.53 -5.06
CA THR A 227 -8.88 21.91 -3.75
C THR A 227 -10.09 21.07 -3.32
N ALA A 228 -9.82 19.99 -2.62
CA ALA A 228 -10.88 19.16 -2.04
C ALA A 228 -11.43 19.81 -0.75
N SER A 229 -12.70 19.53 -0.46
CA SER A 229 -13.29 19.87 0.84
C SER A 229 -13.01 18.72 1.80
N VAL A 230 -11.87 18.80 2.51
CA VAL A 230 -11.46 17.77 3.47
C VAL A 230 -11.78 18.17 4.91
N ARG A 231 -11.89 17.19 5.81
CA ARG A 231 -12.03 17.44 7.26
C ARG A 231 -10.87 18.30 7.75
N LYS A 232 -11.10 19.24 8.67
CA LYS A 232 -10.03 20.04 9.28
C LYS A 232 -9.04 19.14 10.03
N GLY A 233 -7.77 19.48 9.99
CA GLY A 233 -6.70 18.74 10.67
C GLY A 233 -5.32 18.99 10.06
N ILE A 234 -4.34 18.27 10.56
CA ILE A 234 -2.97 18.26 10.02
C ILE A 234 -2.89 17.06 9.08
N TYR A 235 -2.35 17.30 7.88
CA TYR A 235 -2.22 16.27 6.84
C TYR A 235 -0.76 16.04 6.47
N THR A 236 -0.46 14.80 6.10
CA THR A 236 0.82 14.43 5.50
C THR A 236 0.58 13.52 4.29
N ASP A 237 1.54 13.50 3.36
CA ASP A 237 1.60 12.48 2.30
C ASP A 237 2.17 11.18 2.92
N LEU A 238 1.36 10.12 2.96
CA LEU A 238 1.67 8.89 3.67
C LEU A 238 1.58 7.69 2.74
N ASN A 239 2.67 6.92 2.60
CA ASN A 239 2.64 5.62 1.92
C ASN A 239 2.26 4.49 2.88
N GLY A 240 1.77 3.36 2.31
CA GLY A 240 1.23 2.28 3.10
C GLY A 240 2.24 1.56 4.00
N ASN A 241 3.50 1.40 3.57
CA ASN A 241 4.53 0.79 4.41
C ASN A 241 4.84 1.65 5.66
N THR A 242 4.94 2.96 5.48
CA THR A 242 5.11 3.91 6.59
C THR A 242 3.87 3.92 7.48
N ALA A 243 2.68 3.91 6.89
CA ALA A 243 1.41 3.83 7.60
C ALA A 243 1.31 2.56 8.47
N THR A 244 1.69 1.41 7.92
CA THR A 244 1.76 0.14 8.65
C THR A 244 2.69 0.23 9.86
N ALA A 245 3.89 0.78 9.66
CA ALA A 245 4.85 0.96 10.76
C ALA A 245 4.31 1.88 11.86
N TRP A 246 3.69 3.00 11.48
CA TRP A 246 3.12 3.96 12.44
C TRP A 246 1.89 3.42 13.16
N GLY A 247 1.04 2.63 12.49
CA GLY A 247 -0.09 1.94 13.11
C GLY A 247 0.35 0.96 14.22
N LEU A 248 1.45 0.22 13.98
CA LEU A 248 2.04 -0.64 15.02
C LEU A 248 2.61 0.15 16.20
N ILE A 249 3.27 1.30 15.95
CA ILE A 249 3.78 2.17 17.02
C ILE A 249 2.62 2.69 17.86
N ALA A 250 1.56 3.19 17.24
CA ALA A 250 0.37 3.67 17.93
C ALA A 250 -0.31 2.57 18.76
N ALA A 251 -0.39 1.35 18.22
CA ALA A 251 -0.93 0.20 18.96
C ALA A 251 -0.06 -0.17 20.17
N ALA A 252 1.27 -0.12 20.02
CA ALA A 252 2.20 -0.37 21.14
C ALA A 252 2.04 0.66 22.24
N GLU A 253 1.88 1.94 21.88
CA GLU A 253 1.64 3.03 22.82
C GLU A 253 0.30 2.84 23.55
N LYS A 254 -0.79 2.57 22.81
CA LYS A 254 -2.12 2.32 23.38
C LYS A 254 -2.21 1.04 24.22
N ALA A 255 -1.31 0.09 24.02
CA ALA A 255 -1.19 -1.11 24.86
C ALA A 255 -0.22 -0.93 26.04
N GLY A 256 0.56 0.15 26.09
CA GLY A 256 1.63 0.36 27.07
C GLY A 256 2.76 -0.67 26.95
N LEU A 257 3.05 -1.16 25.73
CA LEU A 257 4.01 -2.23 25.46
C LEU A 257 5.18 -1.76 24.60
N PRO A 258 6.39 -2.32 24.80
CA PRO A 258 7.46 -2.16 23.82
C PRO A 258 7.11 -2.87 22.52
N LEU A 259 7.46 -2.25 21.39
CA LEU A 259 7.28 -2.84 20.05
C LEU A 259 8.56 -3.57 19.62
N PHE A 260 8.40 -4.84 19.21
CA PHE A 260 9.45 -5.64 18.61
C PHE A 260 9.10 -6.04 17.17
N LEU A 261 9.99 -5.77 16.21
CA LEU A 261 9.93 -6.32 14.87
C LEU A 261 11.13 -7.24 14.62
N GLY A 262 10.86 -8.53 14.36
CA GLY A 262 11.87 -9.46 13.83
C GLY A 262 11.60 -9.72 12.35
N SER A 263 12.51 -9.33 11.45
CA SER A 263 12.26 -9.40 10.03
C SER A 263 13.51 -9.68 9.22
N TYR A 264 13.31 -10.08 7.96
CA TYR A 264 14.34 -10.19 6.93
C TYR A 264 13.93 -9.35 5.72
N PRO A 265 14.86 -8.61 5.08
CA PRO A 265 14.54 -7.72 3.97
C PRO A 265 14.00 -8.46 2.75
N ILE A 266 12.83 -8.05 2.28
CA ILE A 266 12.23 -8.53 1.04
C ILE A 266 11.38 -7.42 0.40
N THR A 267 11.50 -7.21 -0.91
CA THR A 267 10.63 -6.30 -1.66
C THR A 267 9.20 -6.86 -1.72
N PRO A 268 8.16 -6.03 -1.44
CA PRO A 268 8.19 -4.60 -1.10
C PRO A 268 8.11 -4.30 0.40
N ALA A 269 8.20 -5.28 1.29
CA ALA A 269 7.99 -5.16 2.74
C ALA A 269 9.15 -4.49 3.51
N THR A 270 10.32 -4.35 2.90
CA THR A 270 11.55 -3.86 3.58
C THR A 270 11.37 -2.47 4.20
N ASP A 271 10.53 -1.62 3.63
CA ASP A 271 10.37 -0.25 4.11
C ASP A 271 9.66 -0.19 5.47
N VAL A 272 8.85 -1.19 5.84
CA VAL A 272 8.31 -1.33 7.20
C VAL A 272 9.46 -1.50 8.22
N LEU A 273 10.42 -2.38 7.92
CA LEU A 273 11.61 -2.58 8.74
C LEU A 273 12.45 -1.29 8.84
N HIS A 274 12.68 -0.62 7.72
CA HIS A 274 13.45 0.62 7.67
C HIS A 274 12.79 1.74 8.47
N GLU A 275 11.46 1.87 8.40
CA GLU A 275 10.74 2.91 9.13
C GLU A 275 10.78 2.66 10.63
N LEU A 276 10.51 1.44 11.08
CA LEU A 276 10.56 1.07 12.49
C LEU A 276 11.98 1.19 13.07
N ALA A 277 13.02 0.86 12.28
CA ALA A 277 14.41 0.99 12.72
C ALA A 277 14.85 2.44 13.02
N LYS A 278 14.16 3.44 12.47
CA LYS A 278 14.40 4.87 12.75
C LYS A 278 13.85 5.29 14.11
N ARG A 279 12.88 4.56 14.67
CA ARG A 279 12.06 4.99 15.80
C ARG A 279 12.51 4.36 17.13
N LYS A 280 13.83 4.28 17.34
CA LYS A 280 14.43 3.88 18.61
C LYS A 280 14.07 4.81 19.77
N ASP A 281 13.81 6.07 19.46
CA ASP A 281 13.32 7.11 20.36
C ASP A 281 11.98 6.76 21.02
N LEU A 282 11.15 5.92 20.36
CA LEU A 282 9.86 5.41 20.86
C LEU A 282 9.95 4.00 21.45
N GLY A 283 11.15 3.53 21.78
CA GLY A 283 11.35 2.18 22.36
C GLY A 283 11.20 1.02 21.37
N VAL A 284 11.15 1.32 20.05
CA VAL A 284 11.02 0.28 19.02
C VAL A 284 12.32 -0.52 18.89
N LYS A 285 12.19 -1.84 18.90
CA LYS A 285 13.28 -2.82 18.69
C LYS A 285 13.07 -3.50 17.33
N ALA A 286 13.57 -2.92 16.27
CA ALA A 286 13.55 -3.50 14.93
C ALA A 286 14.87 -4.23 14.68
N VAL A 287 14.80 -5.55 14.45
CA VAL A 287 15.97 -6.43 14.29
C VAL A 287 15.89 -7.14 12.94
N GLN A 288 16.93 -6.96 12.13
CA GLN A 288 17.12 -7.75 10.92
C GLN A 288 17.76 -9.08 11.31
N MET A 289 17.11 -10.17 10.90
CA MET A 289 17.58 -11.54 11.10
C MET A 289 18.24 -12.08 9.84
N GLU A 290 18.77 -13.31 9.92
CA GLU A 290 19.48 -13.98 8.81
C GLU A 290 18.53 -14.52 7.73
N ASP A 291 17.29 -14.82 8.09
CA ASP A 291 16.23 -15.30 7.21
C ASP A 291 14.82 -15.03 7.78
N GLU A 292 13.80 -15.40 7.03
CA GLU A 292 12.40 -15.22 7.39
C GLU A 292 11.97 -16.06 8.60
N ILE A 293 12.53 -17.27 8.76
CA ILE A 293 12.21 -18.18 9.86
C ILE A 293 12.73 -17.60 11.18
N ALA A 294 14.01 -17.18 11.19
CA ALA A 294 14.62 -16.51 12.33
C ALA A 294 13.86 -15.23 12.71
N GLY A 295 13.40 -14.46 11.71
CA GLY A 295 12.56 -13.28 11.91
C GLY A 295 11.27 -13.61 12.68
N ALA A 296 10.52 -14.61 12.23
CA ALA A 296 9.29 -15.04 12.89
C ALA A 296 9.54 -15.61 14.29
N CYS A 297 10.53 -16.49 14.44
CA CYS A 297 10.84 -17.13 15.73
C CYS A 297 11.28 -16.10 16.78
N SER A 298 12.07 -15.09 16.39
CA SER A 298 12.46 -14.01 17.31
C SER A 298 11.27 -13.16 17.76
N ALA A 299 10.31 -12.89 16.85
CA ALA A 299 9.08 -12.18 17.19
C ALA A 299 8.18 -13.01 18.14
N ILE A 300 8.09 -14.34 17.98
CA ILE A 300 7.38 -15.23 18.90
C ILE A 300 8.02 -15.18 20.28
N GLY A 301 9.36 -15.21 20.37
CA GLY A 301 10.08 -15.05 21.63
C GLY A 301 9.81 -13.69 22.29
N ALA A 302 9.75 -12.62 21.52
CA ALA A 302 9.43 -11.28 22.00
C ALA A 302 7.97 -11.20 22.50
N ALA A 303 7.02 -11.84 21.81
CA ALA A 303 5.62 -11.96 22.25
C ALA A 303 5.52 -12.69 23.59
N PHE A 304 6.24 -13.82 23.75
CA PHE A 304 6.30 -14.52 25.03
C PHE A 304 6.86 -13.63 26.15
N ALA A 305 7.85 -12.78 25.82
CA ALA A 305 8.49 -11.84 26.75
C ALA A 305 7.69 -10.55 27.02
N GLY A 306 6.44 -10.43 26.54
CA GLY A 306 5.57 -9.30 26.87
C GLY A 306 5.71 -8.09 25.95
N ASN A 307 6.14 -8.27 24.70
CA ASN A 307 6.16 -7.20 23.72
C ASN A 307 4.95 -7.32 22.77
N LEU A 308 4.52 -6.18 22.21
CA LEU A 308 3.82 -6.23 20.92
C LEU A 308 4.83 -6.68 19.87
N ALA A 309 4.62 -7.87 19.31
CA ALA A 309 5.57 -8.48 18.40
C ALA A 309 5.03 -8.55 16.98
N ALA A 310 5.88 -8.21 16.01
CA ALA A 310 5.55 -8.26 14.60
C ALA A 310 6.68 -8.86 13.77
N THR A 311 6.34 -9.37 12.58
CA THR A 311 7.27 -9.75 11.53
C THR A 311 6.71 -9.31 10.18
N SER A 312 7.55 -8.79 9.30
CA SER A 312 7.14 -8.35 7.95
C SER A 312 7.76 -9.22 6.87
N THR A 313 7.01 -9.45 5.79
CA THR A 313 7.43 -10.29 4.67
C THR A 313 6.59 -10.04 3.42
N SER A 314 6.77 -10.89 2.41
CA SER A 314 5.96 -11.05 1.20
C SER A 314 5.70 -12.55 1.00
N GLY A 315 4.88 -12.96 0.05
CA GLY A 315 4.43 -14.33 -0.16
C GLY A 315 5.48 -15.44 0.00
N PRO A 316 6.70 -15.33 -0.61
CA PRO A 316 7.73 -16.34 -0.40
C PRO A 316 8.14 -16.52 1.05
N GLY A 317 8.28 -15.40 1.79
CA GLY A 317 8.64 -15.46 3.20
C GLY A 317 7.47 -15.88 4.09
N LEU A 318 6.21 -15.59 3.73
CA LEU A 318 5.04 -16.12 4.41
C LEU A 318 5.04 -17.65 4.34
N ALA A 319 5.39 -18.23 3.18
CA ALA A 319 5.55 -19.68 3.03
C ALA A 319 6.62 -20.25 3.97
N LEU A 320 7.78 -19.60 4.08
CA LEU A 320 8.86 -20.04 4.97
C LEU A 320 8.50 -19.92 6.46
N LYS A 321 7.65 -18.98 6.84
CA LYS A 321 7.20 -18.75 8.23
C LYS A 321 6.05 -19.67 8.66
N SER A 322 5.50 -20.51 7.79
CA SER A 322 4.26 -21.28 8.06
C SER A 322 4.31 -22.09 9.34
N GLU A 323 5.40 -22.80 9.61
CA GLU A 323 5.55 -23.60 10.84
C GLU A 323 5.68 -22.70 12.09
N ALA A 324 6.46 -21.63 12.03
CA ALA A 324 6.59 -20.68 13.13
C ALA A 324 5.23 -20.02 13.48
N ILE A 325 4.43 -19.66 12.48
CA ILE A 325 3.07 -19.14 12.70
C ILE A 325 2.19 -20.23 13.36
N GLY A 326 2.30 -21.49 12.92
CA GLY A 326 1.64 -22.63 13.56
C GLY A 326 2.03 -22.79 15.04
N LEU A 327 3.31 -22.59 15.39
CA LEU A 327 3.77 -22.58 16.78
C LEU A 327 3.12 -21.43 17.58
N ALA A 328 3.00 -20.23 16.99
CA ALA A 328 2.34 -19.11 17.64
C ALA A 328 0.84 -19.38 17.88
N VAL A 329 0.15 -20.07 16.96
CA VAL A 329 -1.24 -20.54 17.16
C VAL A 329 -1.32 -21.56 18.30
N MET A 330 -0.41 -22.54 18.34
CA MET A 330 -0.39 -23.59 19.37
C MET A 330 -0.05 -23.02 20.75
N ALA A 331 0.90 -22.11 20.81
CA ALA A 331 1.29 -21.42 22.07
C ALA A 331 0.33 -20.29 22.45
N GLU A 332 -0.60 -19.93 21.57
CA GLU A 332 -1.55 -18.83 21.73
C GLU A 332 -0.87 -17.52 22.15
N LEU A 333 0.09 -17.10 21.33
CA LEU A 333 0.86 -15.87 21.52
C LEU A 333 0.40 -14.78 20.53
N PRO A 334 0.36 -13.51 20.98
CA PRO A 334 0.03 -12.40 20.09
C PRO A 334 1.18 -12.16 19.10
N LEU A 335 0.87 -12.20 17.81
CA LEU A 335 1.86 -11.95 16.77
C LEU A 335 1.18 -11.27 15.57
N VAL A 336 1.73 -10.17 15.10
CA VAL A 336 1.30 -9.55 13.82
C VAL A 336 2.25 -10.00 12.71
N VAL A 337 1.71 -10.67 11.70
CA VAL A 337 2.43 -11.08 10.49
C VAL A 337 2.00 -10.18 9.36
N ILE A 338 2.88 -9.30 8.91
CA ILE A 338 2.61 -8.36 7.83
C ILE A 338 3.07 -9.02 6.53
N ASP A 339 2.14 -9.28 5.62
CA ASP A 339 2.42 -9.81 4.29
C ASP A 339 2.10 -8.75 3.23
N VAL A 340 3.16 -8.19 2.63
CA VAL A 340 3.04 -7.26 1.51
C VAL A 340 3.09 -8.06 0.22
N GLN A 341 1.91 -8.41 -0.30
CA GLN A 341 1.74 -9.29 -1.44
C GLN A 341 2.35 -8.73 -2.72
N ARG A 342 2.91 -9.61 -3.53
CA ARG A 342 3.48 -9.29 -4.85
C ARG A 342 3.18 -10.41 -5.83
N GLY A 343 3.38 -10.17 -7.13
CA GLY A 343 3.22 -11.20 -8.16
C GLY A 343 4.13 -12.38 -7.92
N GLY A 344 3.55 -13.57 -7.83
CA GLY A 344 4.22 -14.87 -7.64
C GLY A 344 4.26 -15.70 -8.92
N PRO A 345 4.57 -17.02 -8.83
CA PRO A 345 5.12 -17.73 -7.67
C PRO A 345 6.63 -17.50 -7.48
N SER A 346 7.18 -17.91 -6.32
CA SER A 346 8.60 -17.76 -5.94
C SER A 346 9.03 -16.29 -5.98
N THR A 347 10.13 -15.94 -6.63
CA THR A 347 10.57 -14.56 -6.82
C THR A 347 9.58 -13.76 -7.67
N GLY A 348 8.98 -14.39 -8.67
CA GLY A 348 7.92 -13.86 -9.51
C GLY A 348 8.17 -12.47 -10.06
N LEU A 349 7.27 -11.55 -9.75
CA LEU A 349 7.31 -10.14 -10.13
C LEU A 349 7.45 -9.26 -8.86
N PRO A 350 8.66 -9.11 -8.30
CA PRO A 350 8.86 -8.56 -6.96
C PRO A 350 8.40 -7.11 -6.78
N THR A 351 8.24 -6.36 -7.86
CA THR A 351 7.81 -4.96 -7.86
C THR A 351 6.35 -4.76 -8.34
N LYS A 352 5.64 -5.84 -8.64
CA LYS A 352 4.27 -5.80 -9.19
C LYS A 352 3.27 -6.30 -8.16
N THR A 353 2.06 -5.73 -8.22
CA THR A 353 1.02 -6.01 -7.24
C THR A 353 0.13 -7.19 -7.68
N GLU A 354 -0.16 -8.07 -6.74
CA GLU A 354 -1.19 -9.11 -6.82
C GLU A 354 -1.77 -9.36 -5.42
N GLN A 355 -2.85 -10.14 -5.33
CA GLN A 355 -3.50 -10.57 -4.08
C GLN A 355 -3.50 -12.11 -3.99
N THR A 356 -2.36 -12.74 -4.30
CA THR A 356 -2.26 -14.19 -4.53
C THR A 356 -1.91 -14.99 -3.29
N ASP A 357 -1.69 -14.36 -2.14
CA ASP A 357 -1.27 -15.02 -0.90
C ASP A 357 -2.43 -15.30 0.08
N LEU A 358 -3.69 -14.98 -0.31
CA LEU A 358 -4.85 -15.10 0.58
C LEU A 358 -5.08 -16.53 1.09
N LEU A 359 -5.12 -17.52 0.19
CA LEU A 359 -5.35 -18.91 0.62
C LEU A 359 -4.17 -19.45 1.42
N GLN A 360 -2.95 -19.02 1.14
CA GLN A 360 -1.78 -19.32 1.95
C GLN A 360 -1.91 -18.72 3.35
N ALA A 361 -2.34 -17.45 3.49
CA ALA A 361 -2.60 -16.82 4.76
C ALA A 361 -3.69 -17.56 5.56
N LEU A 362 -4.76 -17.99 4.89
CA LEU A 362 -5.86 -18.72 5.53
C LEU A 362 -5.50 -20.16 5.92
N TYR A 363 -4.84 -20.92 5.02
CA TYR A 363 -4.70 -22.36 5.14
C TYR A 363 -3.27 -22.90 5.01
N GLY A 364 -2.28 -22.04 4.79
CA GLY A 364 -0.89 -22.44 4.46
C GLY A 364 -0.07 -22.98 5.64
N ARG A 365 -0.70 -23.56 6.66
CA ARG A 365 -0.04 -24.16 7.83
C ARG A 365 -0.42 -25.62 7.97
N ASN A 366 0.41 -26.40 8.68
CA ASN A 366 0.05 -27.77 9.01
C ASN A 366 -0.98 -27.83 10.16
N GLY A 367 -1.83 -28.86 10.14
CA GLY A 367 -2.86 -29.10 11.16
C GLY A 367 -4.01 -28.08 11.12
N GLU A 368 -4.94 -28.21 12.07
CA GLU A 368 -6.01 -27.23 12.30
C GLU A 368 -5.44 -26.02 13.05
N SER A 369 -5.07 -25.01 12.28
CA SER A 369 -4.33 -23.84 12.74
C SER A 369 -5.07 -22.54 12.45
N PRO A 370 -6.17 -22.25 13.17
CA PRO A 370 -6.98 -21.06 12.97
C PRO A 370 -6.24 -19.80 13.40
N LEU A 371 -6.35 -18.75 12.58
CA LEU A 371 -5.85 -17.42 12.91
C LEU A 371 -6.71 -16.34 12.24
N VAL A 372 -6.50 -15.10 12.65
CA VAL A 372 -7.21 -13.96 12.08
C VAL A 372 -6.47 -13.46 10.84
N VAL A 373 -7.22 -13.15 9.78
CA VAL A 373 -6.69 -12.55 8.55
C VAL A 373 -7.44 -11.25 8.28
N VAL A 374 -6.69 -10.17 8.16
CA VAL A 374 -7.19 -8.83 7.83
C VAL A 374 -6.45 -8.28 6.62
N ALA A 375 -7.07 -7.34 5.89
CA ALA A 375 -6.48 -6.76 4.69
C ALA A 375 -6.65 -5.24 4.68
N ALA A 376 -5.61 -4.49 4.34
CA ALA A 376 -5.68 -3.05 4.18
C ALA A 376 -6.20 -2.68 2.79
N SER A 377 -6.98 -1.61 2.70
CA SER A 377 -7.69 -1.20 1.48
C SER A 377 -7.07 -0.01 0.74
N THR A 378 -6.34 0.84 1.45
CA THR A 378 -5.68 2.04 0.91
C THR A 378 -4.36 2.28 1.64
N PRO A 379 -3.47 3.14 1.12
CA PRO A 379 -2.26 3.53 1.86
C PRO A 379 -2.54 4.06 3.27
N ALA A 380 -3.54 4.94 3.43
CA ALA A 380 -3.95 5.44 4.75
C ALA A 380 -4.50 4.33 5.65
N ASN A 381 -5.35 3.47 5.11
CA ASN A 381 -5.96 2.37 5.86
C ASN A 381 -4.94 1.30 6.31
N CYS A 382 -3.73 1.28 5.75
CA CYS A 382 -2.64 0.46 6.29
C CYS A 382 -2.32 0.80 7.76
N TYR A 383 -2.47 2.08 8.17
CA TYR A 383 -2.34 2.49 9.56
C TYR A 383 -3.43 1.87 10.44
N ASP A 384 -4.69 2.03 10.03
CA ASP A 384 -5.83 1.51 10.78
C ASP A 384 -5.76 0.00 10.93
N MET A 385 -5.43 -0.70 9.83
CA MET A 385 -5.41 -2.15 9.83
C MET A 385 -4.21 -2.72 10.58
N ALA A 386 -3.07 -2.04 10.62
CA ALA A 386 -1.94 -2.41 11.46
C ALA A 386 -2.26 -2.23 12.95
N PHE A 387 -2.92 -1.12 13.31
CA PHE A 387 -3.43 -0.89 14.66
C PHE A 387 -4.42 -1.98 15.09
N ASN A 388 -5.42 -2.25 14.25
CA ASN A 388 -6.46 -3.25 14.54
C ASN A 388 -5.91 -4.68 14.58
N ALA A 389 -4.96 -5.03 13.71
CA ALA A 389 -4.29 -6.32 13.74
C ALA A 389 -3.54 -6.52 15.08
N ALA A 390 -2.83 -5.48 15.54
CA ALA A 390 -2.15 -5.51 16.83
C ALA A 390 -3.14 -5.61 18.01
N LYS A 391 -4.23 -4.83 17.97
CA LYS A 391 -5.29 -4.87 18.98
C LYS A 391 -5.90 -6.27 19.08
N ILE A 392 -6.29 -6.87 17.96
CA ILE A 392 -6.86 -8.21 17.91
C ILE A 392 -5.84 -9.24 18.42
N ALA A 393 -4.57 -9.16 17.97
CA ALA A 393 -3.55 -10.09 18.42
C ALA A 393 -3.39 -10.08 19.95
N LEU A 394 -3.31 -8.90 20.56
CA LEU A 394 -3.11 -8.71 21.99
C LEU A 394 -4.34 -9.08 22.82
N GLU A 395 -5.53 -8.65 22.42
CA GLU A 395 -6.76 -8.89 23.18
C GLU A 395 -7.30 -10.31 23.02
N HIS A 396 -7.00 -10.98 21.90
CA HIS A 396 -7.45 -12.35 21.63
C HIS A 396 -6.34 -13.40 21.73
N MET A 397 -5.10 -13.01 22.05
CA MET A 397 -3.96 -13.94 22.23
C MET A 397 -3.83 -14.92 21.06
N THR A 398 -3.72 -14.38 19.84
CA THR A 398 -3.68 -15.14 18.59
C THR A 398 -2.81 -14.45 17.55
N PRO A 399 -2.15 -15.16 16.65
CA PRO A 399 -1.55 -14.53 15.47
C PRO A 399 -2.61 -13.87 14.58
N VAL A 400 -2.24 -12.74 13.99
CA VAL A 400 -3.03 -12.02 12.98
C VAL A 400 -2.16 -11.81 11.76
N VAL A 401 -2.63 -12.24 10.58
CA VAL A 401 -2.00 -11.92 9.31
C VAL A 401 -2.64 -10.64 8.76
N LEU A 402 -1.82 -9.61 8.56
CA LEU A 402 -2.21 -8.39 7.87
C LEU A 402 -1.73 -8.47 6.43
N LEU A 403 -2.67 -8.58 5.50
CA LEU A 403 -2.42 -8.54 4.06
C LEU A 403 -2.44 -7.09 3.57
N THR A 404 -1.36 -6.67 2.96
CA THR A 404 -1.29 -5.52 2.08
C THR A 404 -0.83 -5.99 0.70
N ASP A 405 -0.57 -5.09 -0.23
CA ASP A 405 0.02 -5.44 -1.52
C ASP A 405 0.95 -4.33 -2.01
N ALA A 406 1.75 -4.62 -3.04
CA ALA A 406 2.77 -3.70 -3.54
C ALA A 406 2.19 -2.35 -4.00
N PHE A 407 0.93 -2.32 -4.46
CA PHE A 407 0.26 -1.09 -4.89
C PHE A 407 0.01 -0.15 -3.71
N ILE A 408 -0.75 -0.61 -2.70
CA ILE A 408 -1.08 0.25 -1.55
C ILE A 408 0.11 0.48 -0.61
N ALA A 409 1.05 -0.47 -0.51
CA ALA A 409 2.24 -0.35 0.33
C ALA A 409 3.19 0.76 -0.13
N ASN A 410 3.40 0.87 -1.44
CA ASN A 410 4.29 1.87 -2.05
C ASN A 410 3.56 3.14 -2.48
N GLY A 411 2.28 3.04 -2.82
CA GLY A 411 1.42 4.18 -3.12
C GLY A 411 1.23 5.07 -1.90
N SER A 412 0.91 6.34 -2.12
CA SER A 412 0.64 7.30 -1.06
C SER A 412 -0.67 8.05 -1.25
N THR A 413 -1.15 8.59 -0.16
CA THR A 413 -2.36 9.42 -0.11
C THR A 413 -2.19 10.56 0.89
N ALA A 414 -2.97 11.63 0.74
CA ALA A 414 -3.08 12.66 1.76
C ALA A 414 -3.81 12.07 2.98
N TRP A 415 -3.10 11.92 4.08
CA TRP A 415 -3.61 11.33 5.31
C TRP A 415 -3.67 12.37 6.42
N ARG A 416 -4.85 12.46 7.07
CA ARG A 416 -5.01 13.29 8.25
C ARG A 416 -4.40 12.58 9.45
N ILE A 417 -3.49 13.23 10.12
CA ILE A 417 -2.91 12.72 11.37
C ILE A 417 -4.05 12.67 12.41
N PRO A 418 -4.33 11.50 13.01
CA PRO A 418 -5.39 11.38 14.00
C PRO A 418 -5.03 12.09 15.30
N GLU A 419 -6.03 12.53 16.03
CA GLU A 419 -5.89 12.98 17.40
C GLU A 419 -5.69 11.77 18.34
N GLU A 420 -5.08 11.99 19.48
CA GLU A 420 -4.72 10.91 20.41
C GLU A 420 -5.93 10.06 20.88
N ASP A 421 -7.09 10.68 21.03
CA ASP A 421 -8.34 10.06 21.49
C ASP A 421 -9.15 9.36 20.39
N GLU A 422 -8.73 9.45 19.13
CA GLU A 422 -9.44 8.79 18.01
C GLU A 422 -9.21 7.27 17.98
N TYR A 423 -8.22 6.76 18.70
CA TYR A 423 -7.93 5.34 18.80
C TYR A 423 -8.10 4.82 20.24
N PRO A 424 -8.76 3.67 20.41
CA PRO A 424 -9.04 3.12 21.73
C PRO A 424 -7.77 2.61 22.41
N GLU A 425 -7.79 2.56 23.76
CA GLU A 425 -6.81 1.81 24.53
C GLU A 425 -6.88 0.32 24.18
N ILE A 426 -5.76 -0.38 24.27
CA ILE A 426 -5.65 -1.81 24.02
C ILE A 426 -5.40 -2.51 25.35
N HIS A 427 -6.22 -3.48 25.69
CA HIS A 427 -6.19 -4.17 26.97
C HIS A 427 -5.84 -5.66 26.82
N PRO A 428 -4.54 -6.02 26.85
CA PRO A 428 -4.15 -7.43 26.84
C PRO A 428 -4.74 -8.19 28.03
N ASN A 429 -5.10 -9.46 27.80
CA ASN A 429 -5.76 -10.28 28.82
C ASN A 429 -4.75 -10.85 29.83
N TYR A 430 -4.15 -9.99 30.65
CA TYR A 430 -3.14 -10.39 31.63
C TYR A 430 -3.71 -11.27 32.74
N VAL A 431 -2.83 -12.13 33.32
CA VAL A 431 -3.09 -12.80 34.57
C VAL A 431 -3.24 -11.79 35.72
N LYS A 432 -4.05 -12.14 36.71
CA LYS A 432 -4.27 -11.33 37.91
C LYS A 432 -3.80 -12.08 39.16
N PRO A 433 -3.27 -11.40 40.18
CA PRO A 433 -2.72 -12.05 41.38
C PRO A 433 -3.65 -13.08 42.03
N GLU A 434 -4.96 -12.79 42.11
CA GLU A 434 -5.98 -13.68 42.67
C GLU A 434 -6.13 -15.01 41.89
N MET A 435 -5.65 -15.08 40.65
CA MET A 435 -5.68 -16.33 39.89
C MET A 435 -4.70 -17.38 40.40
N LEU A 436 -3.66 -16.97 41.11
CA LEU A 436 -2.73 -17.92 41.75
C LEU A 436 -3.43 -18.74 42.85
N GLU A 437 -4.26 -18.08 43.67
CA GLU A 437 -5.06 -18.74 44.72
C GLU A 437 -6.11 -19.67 44.10
N ALA A 438 -6.67 -19.29 42.92
CA ALA A 438 -7.58 -20.10 42.14
C ALA A 438 -6.90 -21.27 41.39
N GLY A 439 -5.58 -21.41 41.49
CA GLY A 439 -4.83 -22.50 40.85
C GLY A 439 -4.58 -22.30 39.38
N TRP A 440 -4.26 -21.06 38.94
CA TRP A 440 -3.96 -20.71 37.56
C TRP A 440 -3.07 -21.73 36.84
N LYS A 441 -3.38 -21.95 35.59
CA LYS A 441 -2.59 -22.75 34.63
C LYS A 441 -2.36 -21.99 33.35
N PRO A 442 -1.24 -22.20 32.62
CA PRO A 442 -0.88 -21.44 31.40
C PRO A 442 -1.95 -21.38 30.29
N TYR A 443 -2.76 -22.42 30.15
CA TYR A 443 -3.83 -22.49 29.16
C TYR A 443 -5.24 -22.28 29.75
N MET A 444 -5.32 -21.77 30.99
CA MET A 444 -6.60 -21.30 31.53
C MET A 444 -7.18 -20.18 30.67
N ARG A 445 -8.45 -20.27 30.35
CA ARG A 445 -9.15 -19.36 29.44
C ARG A 445 -10.21 -18.56 30.18
N ASN A 446 -10.42 -17.33 29.70
CA ASN A 446 -11.61 -16.58 30.03
C ASN A 446 -12.85 -17.33 29.48
N PRO A 447 -13.88 -17.63 30.30
CA PRO A 447 -15.01 -18.44 29.86
C PRO A 447 -15.90 -17.73 28.83
N GLU A 448 -15.89 -16.38 28.78
CA GLU A 448 -16.72 -15.60 27.88
C GLU A 448 -16.06 -15.44 26.49
N THR A 449 -14.77 -15.11 26.49
CA THR A 449 -14.04 -14.80 25.25
C THR A 449 -13.25 -15.99 24.71
N ASN A 450 -13.05 -17.04 25.52
CA ASN A 450 -12.21 -18.18 25.21
C ASN A 450 -10.71 -17.85 25.04
N VAL A 451 -10.30 -16.66 25.43
CA VAL A 451 -8.93 -16.17 25.36
C VAL A 451 -8.16 -16.64 26.59
N ARG A 452 -6.95 -17.19 26.39
CA ARG A 452 -6.09 -17.53 27.52
C ARG A 452 -5.53 -16.26 28.18
N TYR A 453 -5.24 -16.36 29.49
CA TYR A 453 -4.60 -15.28 30.22
C TYR A 453 -3.11 -15.22 29.93
N TRP A 454 -2.60 -14.02 29.73
CA TRP A 454 -1.19 -13.77 29.39
C TRP A 454 -0.35 -13.56 30.67
N ALA A 455 0.48 -14.51 30.98
CA ALA A 455 1.55 -14.35 31.95
C ALA A 455 2.85 -14.03 31.22
N VAL A 456 3.60 -13.07 31.72
CA VAL A 456 4.86 -12.62 31.16
C VAL A 456 6.01 -13.00 32.08
N PRO A 457 7.19 -13.41 31.55
CA PRO A 457 8.36 -13.68 32.38
C PRO A 457 8.69 -12.52 33.32
N GLY A 458 8.90 -12.86 34.63
CA GLY A 458 9.11 -11.87 35.68
C GLY A 458 7.88 -11.60 36.57
N MET A 459 6.69 -12.02 36.17
CA MET A 459 5.50 -11.96 37.02
C MET A 459 5.60 -13.01 38.12
N GLU A 460 5.63 -12.57 39.39
CA GLU A 460 5.81 -13.42 40.55
C GLU A 460 4.69 -14.47 40.68
N GLY A 461 5.07 -15.73 40.86
CA GLY A 461 4.13 -16.85 40.99
C GLY A 461 3.64 -17.43 39.64
N PHE A 462 3.79 -16.74 38.53
CA PHE A 462 3.29 -17.16 37.19
C PHE A 462 4.36 -17.84 36.33
N MET A 463 5.36 -18.43 36.96
CA MET A 463 6.45 -19.12 36.29
C MET A 463 5.89 -20.32 35.50
N HIS A 464 6.15 -20.34 34.17
CA HIS A 464 5.64 -21.38 33.29
C HIS A 464 6.50 -21.51 32.02
N ARG A 465 6.19 -22.52 31.21
CA ARG A 465 6.75 -22.70 29.88
C ARG A 465 5.61 -22.94 28.88
N LEU A 466 5.81 -22.49 27.67
CA LEU A 466 4.98 -22.81 26.50
C LEU A 466 5.79 -23.66 25.52
N GLY A 467 5.11 -24.30 24.58
CA GLY A 467 5.75 -25.10 23.53
C GLY A 467 4.72 -25.66 22.55
N GLY A 468 5.22 -26.24 21.46
CA GLY A 468 4.40 -26.71 20.34
C GLY A 468 3.64 -28.02 20.58
N LEU A 469 3.90 -28.76 21.67
CA LEU A 469 3.13 -29.97 21.97
C LEU A 469 1.74 -29.62 22.50
N GLU A 470 0.74 -30.47 22.20
CA GLU A 470 -0.62 -30.29 22.72
C GLU A 470 -0.65 -30.36 24.26
N LYS A 471 -1.52 -29.56 24.83
CA LYS A 471 -1.67 -29.43 26.29
C LYS A 471 -3.07 -29.82 26.73
N ASP A 472 -3.14 -30.40 27.92
CA ASP A 472 -4.41 -30.65 28.60
C ASP A 472 -5.10 -29.33 28.95
N ALA A 473 -6.38 -29.21 28.62
CA ALA A 473 -7.16 -27.98 28.80
C ALA A 473 -7.27 -27.52 30.26
N LYS A 474 -7.18 -28.44 31.26
CA LYS A 474 -7.35 -28.16 32.68
C LYS A 474 -6.01 -28.00 33.38
N THR A 475 -5.08 -28.90 33.11
CA THR A 475 -3.81 -29.00 33.86
C THR A 475 -2.68 -28.26 33.14
N SER A 476 -2.82 -27.98 31.84
CA SER A 476 -1.76 -27.46 30.98
C SER A 476 -0.53 -28.38 30.85
N ALA A 477 -0.63 -29.62 31.28
CA ALA A 477 0.40 -30.63 31.06
C ALA A 477 0.38 -31.11 29.59
N ILE A 478 1.48 -31.68 29.11
CA ILE A 478 1.51 -32.31 27.78
C ILE A 478 0.49 -33.44 27.77
N SER A 479 -0.34 -33.51 26.73
CA SER A 479 -1.41 -34.49 26.59
C SER A 479 -1.43 -35.07 25.18
N THR A 480 -1.60 -36.38 25.09
CA THR A 480 -1.82 -37.15 23.87
C THR A 480 -3.25 -37.72 23.81
N ASP A 481 -4.10 -37.31 24.75
CA ASP A 481 -5.50 -37.74 24.79
C ASP A 481 -6.28 -37.21 23.59
N PRO A 482 -6.95 -38.06 22.80
CA PRO A 482 -7.65 -37.66 21.59
C PRO A 482 -8.86 -36.75 21.85
N THR A 483 -9.56 -36.94 22.98
CA THR A 483 -10.71 -36.11 23.35
C THR A 483 -10.25 -34.70 23.74
N ASN A 484 -9.16 -34.62 24.50
CA ASN A 484 -8.54 -33.34 24.84
C ASN A 484 -8.02 -32.61 23.59
N HIS A 485 -7.41 -33.32 22.65
CA HIS A 485 -6.96 -32.72 21.40
C HIS A 485 -8.12 -32.10 20.62
N ALA A 486 -9.23 -32.82 20.43
CA ALA A 486 -10.43 -32.29 19.78
C ALA A 486 -10.99 -31.05 20.50
N LEU A 487 -11.02 -31.05 21.85
CA LEU A 487 -11.46 -29.93 22.65
C LEU A 487 -10.54 -28.69 22.45
N MET A 488 -9.24 -28.88 22.44
CA MET A 488 -8.28 -27.77 22.29
C MET A 488 -8.30 -27.19 20.88
N VAL A 489 -8.48 -28.01 19.84
CA VAL A 489 -8.70 -27.54 18.46
C VAL A 489 -9.97 -26.68 18.38
N ALA A 490 -11.10 -27.20 18.92
CA ALA A 490 -12.36 -26.46 18.94
C ALA A 490 -12.25 -25.15 19.73
N ALA A 491 -11.50 -25.13 20.84
CA ALA A 491 -11.30 -23.94 21.65
C ALA A 491 -10.48 -22.85 20.91
N ARG A 492 -9.44 -23.23 20.17
CA ARG A 492 -8.66 -22.29 19.34
C ARG A 492 -9.51 -21.73 18.20
N GLN A 493 -10.32 -22.56 17.54
CA GLN A 493 -11.24 -22.10 16.48
C GLN A 493 -12.29 -21.15 17.04
N ALA A 494 -12.98 -21.52 18.10
CA ALA A 494 -14.02 -20.70 18.73
C ALA A 494 -13.50 -19.34 19.19
N LYS A 495 -12.24 -19.25 19.66
CA LYS A 495 -11.59 -17.99 20.01
C LYS A 495 -11.44 -17.08 18.79
N VAL A 496 -11.02 -17.62 17.64
CA VAL A 496 -10.89 -16.85 16.38
C VAL A 496 -12.27 -16.44 15.87
N ASP A 497 -13.27 -17.33 15.89
CA ASP A 497 -14.62 -17.02 15.44
C ASP A 497 -15.26 -15.88 16.26
N LYS A 498 -15.02 -15.83 17.56
CA LYS A 498 -15.50 -14.75 18.43
C LYS A 498 -14.95 -13.37 18.10
N VAL A 499 -13.86 -13.26 17.36
CA VAL A 499 -13.37 -11.95 16.88
C VAL A 499 -14.43 -11.23 16.05
N ALA A 500 -15.34 -11.96 15.39
CA ALA A 500 -16.46 -11.38 14.64
C ALA A 500 -17.34 -10.45 15.49
N ASP A 501 -17.42 -10.65 16.81
CA ASP A 501 -18.20 -9.83 17.73
C ASP A 501 -17.55 -8.48 18.03
N PHE A 502 -16.26 -8.30 17.69
CA PHE A 502 -15.42 -7.14 18.03
C PHE A 502 -14.96 -6.35 16.79
N ILE A 503 -15.33 -6.77 15.61
CA ILE A 503 -14.98 -6.09 14.35
C ILE A 503 -16.20 -5.38 13.78
N PRO A 504 -16.01 -4.29 12.99
CA PRO A 504 -17.12 -3.55 12.40
C PRO A 504 -17.91 -4.40 11.41
N GLN A 505 -19.19 -4.10 11.29
CA GLN A 505 -20.05 -4.66 10.24
C GLN A 505 -19.73 -4.05 8.88
N LEU A 506 -20.06 -4.77 7.81
CA LEU A 506 -19.96 -4.27 6.46
C LEU A 506 -21.00 -3.19 6.18
N GLU A 507 -20.59 -2.17 5.46
CA GLU A 507 -21.45 -1.12 4.93
C GLU A 507 -21.64 -1.33 3.43
N VAL A 508 -22.87 -1.10 2.96
CA VAL A 508 -23.20 -1.14 1.54
C VAL A 508 -23.05 0.26 0.95
N LEU A 509 -22.25 0.38 -0.09
CA LEU A 509 -22.10 1.59 -0.89
C LEU A 509 -22.92 1.46 -2.18
N GLY A 510 -23.43 2.58 -2.69
CA GLY A 510 -24.23 2.60 -3.92
C GLY A 510 -25.71 2.37 -3.67
N ASP A 511 -26.40 1.73 -4.61
CA ASP A 511 -27.85 1.49 -4.54
C ASP A 511 -28.14 0.20 -3.75
N PRO A 512 -28.77 0.29 -2.55
CA PRO A 512 -29.05 -0.91 -1.74
C PRO A 512 -30.05 -1.88 -2.38
N ASP A 513 -30.84 -1.40 -3.36
CA ASP A 513 -31.84 -2.18 -4.10
C ASP A 513 -31.32 -2.61 -5.49
N ALA A 514 -30.01 -2.58 -5.71
CA ALA A 514 -29.40 -3.00 -6.97
C ALA A 514 -29.51 -4.52 -7.20
N ASP A 515 -29.56 -4.92 -8.47
CA ASP A 515 -29.46 -6.33 -8.84
C ASP A 515 -28.03 -6.88 -8.76
N LEU A 516 -27.02 -6.01 -8.85
CA LEU A 516 -25.60 -6.36 -8.84
C LEU A 516 -24.91 -5.86 -7.58
N LEU A 517 -24.31 -6.78 -6.82
CA LEU A 517 -23.39 -6.49 -5.73
C LEU A 517 -21.95 -6.75 -6.19
N VAL A 518 -21.12 -5.72 -6.10
CA VAL A 518 -19.67 -5.82 -6.30
C VAL A 518 -19.01 -6.10 -4.96
N VAL A 519 -18.20 -7.13 -4.90
CA VAL A 519 -17.44 -7.53 -3.70
C VAL A 519 -15.96 -7.37 -3.96
N GLY A 520 -15.29 -6.62 -3.09
CA GLY A 520 -13.84 -6.44 -3.10
C GLY A 520 -13.20 -6.67 -1.75
N TRP A 521 -11.88 -6.76 -1.74
CA TRP A 521 -11.07 -6.82 -0.54
C TRP A 521 -9.68 -6.23 -0.80
N GLY A 522 -8.97 -5.82 0.27
CA GLY A 522 -7.60 -5.34 0.14
C GLY A 522 -7.47 -4.14 -0.79
N GLY A 523 -6.36 -4.04 -1.54
CA GLY A 523 -6.00 -2.91 -2.40
C GLY A 523 -6.92 -2.64 -3.60
N THR A 524 -7.95 -3.45 -3.83
CA THR A 524 -8.94 -3.20 -4.90
C THR A 524 -9.92 -2.07 -4.58
N TYR A 525 -10.01 -1.63 -3.33
CA TYR A 525 -11.02 -0.69 -2.83
C TYR A 525 -11.18 0.56 -3.71
N GLY A 526 -10.11 1.30 -3.92
CA GLY A 526 -10.19 2.60 -4.61
C GLY A 526 -10.73 2.51 -6.04
N HIS A 527 -10.34 1.47 -6.77
CA HIS A 527 -10.78 1.24 -8.15
C HIS A 527 -12.26 0.83 -8.20
N LEU A 528 -12.68 -0.10 -7.32
CA LEU A 528 -14.08 -0.52 -7.22
C LEU A 528 -14.98 0.63 -6.76
N TYR A 529 -14.54 1.39 -5.76
CA TYR A 529 -15.27 2.54 -5.25
C TYR A 529 -15.48 3.60 -6.34
N SER A 530 -14.42 3.92 -7.10
CA SER A 530 -14.52 4.89 -8.22
C SER A 530 -15.49 4.41 -9.28
N ALA A 531 -15.37 3.15 -9.73
CA ALA A 531 -16.24 2.57 -10.75
C ALA A 531 -17.71 2.57 -10.32
N VAL A 532 -18.01 2.06 -9.13
CA VAL A 532 -19.39 1.99 -8.59
C VAL A 532 -19.97 3.39 -8.39
N THR A 533 -19.18 4.33 -7.83
CA THR A 533 -19.63 5.71 -7.61
C THR A 533 -19.95 6.42 -8.94
N ASP A 534 -19.14 6.24 -9.95
CA ASP A 534 -19.36 6.88 -11.27
C ASP A 534 -20.58 6.25 -11.97
N MET A 535 -20.76 4.94 -11.90
CA MET A 535 -21.96 4.26 -12.40
C MET A 535 -23.26 4.74 -11.69
N CYS A 536 -23.21 4.91 -10.35
CA CYS A 536 -24.34 5.45 -9.61
C CYS A 536 -24.69 6.89 -10.00
N LYS A 537 -23.68 7.75 -10.25
CA LYS A 537 -23.90 9.11 -10.79
C LYS A 537 -24.58 9.10 -12.17
N GLU A 538 -24.32 8.08 -12.97
CA GLU A 538 -24.98 7.86 -14.26
C GLU A 538 -26.38 7.22 -14.12
N GLY A 539 -26.84 6.98 -12.91
CA GLY A 539 -28.17 6.40 -12.62
C GLY A 539 -28.23 4.87 -12.78
N LYS A 540 -27.09 4.19 -12.87
CA LYS A 540 -27.04 2.72 -12.90
C LYS A 540 -27.18 2.15 -11.49
N LYS A 541 -27.94 1.03 -11.38
CA LYS A 541 -28.20 0.34 -10.11
C LYS A 541 -27.11 -0.68 -9.83
N VAL A 542 -26.13 -0.29 -9.03
CA VAL A 542 -25.02 -1.13 -8.58
C VAL A 542 -24.71 -0.84 -7.12
N ALA A 543 -24.37 -1.87 -6.37
CA ALA A 543 -23.93 -1.77 -4.98
C ALA A 543 -22.55 -2.38 -4.80
N MET A 544 -21.88 -2.01 -3.72
CA MET A 544 -20.56 -2.52 -3.39
C MET A 544 -20.45 -2.79 -1.88
N ILE A 545 -19.77 -3.88 -1.53
CA ILE A 545 -19.19 -4.10 -0.20
C ILE A 545 -17.70 -4.37 -0.31
N HIS A 546 -16.96 -4.02 0.74
CA HIS A 546 -15.52 -4.23 0.75
C HIS A 546 -15.05 -4.82 2.08
N PHE A 547 -14.18 -5.84 2.01
CA PHE A 547 -13.70 -6.57 3.19
C PHE A 547 -12.30 -6.10 3.60
N ASN A 548 -12.19 -5.56 4.82
CA ASN A 548 -10.94 -5.42 5.57
C ASN A 548 -10.69 -6.60 6.52
N TYR A 549 -11.76 -7.26 6.96
CA TYR A 549 -11.71 -8.45 7.82
C TYR A 549 -12.12 -9.67 7.00
N ILE A 550 -11.17 -10.57 6.82
CA ILE A 550 -11.32 -11.73 5.93
C ILE A 550 -11.67 -12.98 6.73
N ASN A 551 -10.98 -13.22 7.84
CA ASN A 551 -11.26 -14.34 8.74
C ASN A 551 -11.09 -13.90 10.20
N PRO A 552 -12.16 -13.92 11.01
CA PRO A 552 -13.53 -14.22 10.62
C PRO A 552 -14.14 -13.15 9.70
N LEU A 553 -15.19 -13.49 8.97
CA LEU A 553 -16.02 -12.53 8.23
C LEU A 553 -16.82 -11.67 9.21
N PRO A 554 -17.12 -10.40 8.87
CA PRO A 554 -18.09 -9.58 9.59
C PRO A 554 -19.45 -10.28 9.70
N SER A 555 -20.11 -10.16 10.85
CA SER A 555 -21.31 -10.94 11.21
C SER A 555 -22.50 -10.75 10.26
N ASN A 556 -22.60 -9.60 9.57
CA ASN A 556 -23.66 -9.29 8.61
C ASN A 556 -23.31 -9.65 7.14
N ALA A 557 -22.14 -10.26 6.88
CA ALA A 557 -21.67 -10.52 5.52
C ALA A 557 -22.62 -11.42 4.73
N GLU A 558 -23.05 -12.54 5.31
CA GLU A 558 -23.95 -13.48 4.67
C GLU A 558 -25.33 -12.86 4.40
N GLU A 559 -25.88 -12.12 5.36
CA GLU A 559 -27.17 -11.44 5.23
C GLU A 559 -27.15 -10.45 4.05
N ILE A 560 -26.11 -9.61 3.96
CA ILE A 560 -25.97 -8.64 2.86
C ILE A 560 -25.86 -9.35 1.52
N ILE A 561 -24.95 -10.32 1.40
CA ILE A 561 -24.69 -11.02 0.14
C ILE A 561 -25.94 -11.70 -0.39
N ARG A 562 -26.77 -12.31 0.48
CA ARG A 562 -28.00 -13.00 0.08
C ARG A 562 -29.14 -12.08 -0.41
N ARG A 563 -29.04 -10.78 -0.20
CA ARG A 563 -30.06 -9.80 -0.68
C ARG A 563 -29.98 -9.58 -2.19
N TYR A 564 -28.80 -9.80 -2.79
CA TYR A 564 -28.54 -9.46 -4.18
C TYR A 564 -28.65 -10.67 -5.10
N LYS A 565 -29.23 -10.44 -6.29
CA LYS A 565 -29.41 -11.46 -7.31
C LYS A 565 -28.09 -11.91 -7.92
N ASN A 566 -27.23 -10.95 -8.23
CA ASN A 566 -25.92 -11.18 -8.83
C ASN A 566 -24.83 -10.65 -7.89
N VAL A 567 -23.85 -11.47 -7.60
CA VAL A 567 -22.70 -11.12 -6.75
C VAL A 567 -21.42 -11.36 -7.53
N VAL A 568 -20.66 -10.31 -7.84
CA VAL A 568 -19.35 -10.41 -8.51
C VAL A 568 -18.23 -10.10 -7.56
N VAL A 569 -17.26 -11.02 -7.44
CA VAL A 569 -16.04 -10.82 -6.65
C VAL A 569 -14.91 -10.41 -7.58
N CYS A 570 -14.29 -9.27 -7.26
CA CYS A 570 -13.21 -8.66 -8.04
C CYS A 570 -11.88 -8.78 -7.30
N GLU A 571 -10.92 -9.51 -7.87
CA GLU A 571 -9.65 -9.84 -7.21
C GLU A 571 -8.45 -9.81 -8.15
N LEU A 572 -7.29 -9.47 -7.61
CA LEU A 572 -6.00 -9.54 -8.31
C LEU A 572 -5.35 -10.94 -8.15
N ASN A 573 -6.16 -11.98 -8.35
CA ASN A 573 -5.80 -13.40 -8.30
C ASN A 573 -6.85 -14.23 -9.05
N ASN A 574 -6.73 -15.55 -9.05
CA ASN A 574 -7.64 -16.47 -9.74
C ASN A 574 -8.90 -16.85 -8.92
N GLY A 575 -9.48 -15.90 -8.15
CA GLY A 575 -10.74 -16.12 -7.44
C GLY A 575 -10.56 -16.80 -6.09
N GLN A 576 -9.51 -16.46 -5.35
CA GLN A 576 -9.22 -17.02 -4.03
C GLN A 576 -10.27 -16.62 -2.99
N PHE A 577 -10.66 -15.35 -2.97
CA PHE A 577 -11.70 -14.88 -2.04
C PHE A 577 -13.09 -15.36 -2.43
N ALA A 578 -13.41 -15.37 -3.74
CA ALA A 578 -14.65 -15.96 -4.22
C ALA A 578 -14.79 -17.44 -3.81
N SER A 579 -13.69 -18.21 -3.88
CA SER A 579 -13.65 -19.60 -3.43
C SER A 579 -13.83 -19.73 -1.92
N TYR A 580 -13.23 -18.83 -1.15
CA TYR A 580 -13.38 -18.77 0.30
C TYR A 580 -14.82 -18.44 0.70
N LEU A 581 -15.43 -17.42 0.09
CA LEU A 581 -16.82 -17.03 0.34
C LEU A 581 -17.79 -18.15 -0.01
N ALA A 582 -17.59 -18.85 -1.14
CA ALA A 582 -18.41 -20.00 -1.52
C ALA A 582 -18.36 -21.16 -0.51
N GLY A 583 -17.21 -21.33 0.15
CA GLY A 583 -17.05 -22.29 1.25
C GLY A 583 -17.70 -21.87 2.57
N LYS A 584 -17.88 -20.56 2.78
CA LYS A 584 -18.49 -20.00 4.00
C LYS A 584 -19.99 -19.75 3.86
N ILE A 585 -20.46 -19.38 2.66
CA ILE A 585 -21.85 -18.97 2.38
C ILE A 585 -22.42 -19.92 1.33
N ALA A 586 -22.95 -21.03 1.79
CA ALA A 586 -23.48 -22.09 0.91
C ALA A 586 -24.70 -21.61 0.09
N GLY A 587 -24.82 -22.06 -1.16
CA GLY A 587 -25.97 -21.81 -2.02
C GLY A 587 -26.01 -20.42 -2.68
N VAL A 588 -24.94 -19.65 -2.59
CA VAL A 588 -24.74 -18.41 -3.36
C VAL A 588 -23.76 -18.69 -4.49
N GLU A 589 -24.13 -18.29 -5.70
CA GLU A 589 -23.23 -18.32 -6.86
C GLU A 589 -22.45 -17.00 -6.91
N PHE A 590 -21.10 -17.09 -6.86
CA PHE A 590 -20.22 -15.95 -6.97
C PHE A 590 -19.66 -15.84 -8.39
N LEU A 591 -20.07 -14.82 -9.12
CA LEU A 591 -19.41 -14.41 -10.36
C LEU A 591 -18.00 -13.92 -10.03
N ARG A 592 -17.07 -14.09 -10.96
CA ARG A 592 -15.66 -13.76 -10.74
C ARG A 592 -15.15 -12.81 -11.80
N TYR A 593 -14.52 -11.74 -11.36
CA TYR A 593 -13.74 -10.86 -12.21
C TYR A 593 -12.31 -10.83 -11.71
N ASN A 594 -11.47 -11.66 -12.31
CA ASN A 594 -10.11 -11.95 -11.89
C ASN A 594 -9.10 -11.27 -12.81
N LYS A 595 -8.05 -10.64 -12.23
CA LYS A 595 -6.94 -10.06 -12.98
C LYS A 595 -5.61 -10.54 -12.39
N VAL A 596 -4.75 -11.17 -13.21
CA VAL A 596 -3.44 -11.69 -12.79
C VAL A 596 -2.39 -11.15 -13.79
N GLU A 597 -2.07 -9.88 -13.66
CA GLU A 597 -1.21 -9.14 -14.60
C GLU A 597 -0.12 -8.32 -13.89
N GLY A 598 -0.03 -8.43 -12.56
CA GLY A 598 0.89 -7.62 -11.77
C GLY A 598 0.54 -6.12 -11.77
N GLN A 599 -0.71 -5.78 -12.06
CA GLN A 599 -1.25 -4.42 -12.15
C GLN A 599 -2.59 -4.31 -11.42
N PRO A 600 -2.91 -3.16 -10.82
CA PRO A 600 -4.25 -2.93 -10.28
C PRO A 600 -5.32 -2.92 -11.39
N PHE A 601 -6.58 -2.97 -11.02
CA PHE A 601 -7.68 -2.71 -11.93
C PHE A 601 -7.61 -1.28 -12.47
N SER A 602 -8.22 -1.03 -13.65
CA SER A 602 -8.62 0.30 -14.07
C SER A 602 -10.10 0.53 -13.77
N SER A 603 -10.47 1.77 -13.48
CA SER A 603 -11.89 2.10 -13.26
C SER A 603 -12.71 1.88 -14.53
N ALA A 604 -12.11 2.13 -15.69
CA ALA A 604 -12.77 1.95 -17.00
C ALA A 604 -13.11 0.48 -17.29
N GLU A 605 -12.17 -0.48 -17.08
CA GLU A 605 -12.44 -1.89 -17.31
C GLU A 605 -13.51 -2.44 -16.35
N LEU A 606 -13.54 -1.93 -15.11
CA LEU A 606 -14.56 -2.29 -14.12
C LEU A 606 -15.95 -1.81 -14.52
N VAL A 607 -16.08 -0.53 -14.95
CA VAL A 607 -17.35 0.04 -15.44
C VAL A 607 -17.86 -0.72 -16.65
N GLU A 608 -16.99 -1.07 -17.61
CA GLU A 608 -17.34 -1.86 -18.76
C GLU A 608 -17.88 -3.24 -18.35
N HIS A 609 -17.14 -3.94 -17.49
CA HIS A 609 -17.53 -5.28 -17.02
C HIS A 609 -18.85 -5.27 -16.24
N PHE A 610 -19.03 -4.34 -15.30
CA PHE A 610 -20.26 -4.23 -14.52
C PHE A 610 -21.46 -3.85 -15.37
N THR A 611 -21.27 -2.98 -16.38
CA THR A 611 -22.33 -2.65 -17.35
C THR A 611 -22.80 -3.91 -18.08
N GLN A 612 -21.87 -4.74 -18.57
CA GLN A 612 -22.22 -6.01 -19.24
C GLN A 612 -22.98 -6.99 -18.31
N LEU A 613 -22.71 -6.96 -16.98
CA LEU A 613 -23.43 -7.82 -16.03
C LEU A 613 -24.84 -7.30 -15.74
N ILE A 614 -25.05 -5.98 -15.72
CA ILE A 614 -26.37 -5.38 -15.47
C ILE A 614 -27.29 -5.52 -16.68
N GLU A 615 -26.74 -5.51 -17.91
CA GLU A 615 -27.50 -5.60 -19.15
C GLU A 615 -27.91 -7.03 -19.56
N LYS A 616 -27.38 -8.05 -18.86
CA LYS A 616 -27.75 -9.48 -19.02
C LYS A 616 -28.92 -9.86 -18.10
#